data_b82de6e5c2f179b848387d7c3d21b306
#
_entry.id   b82de6e5c2f179b848387d7c3d21b306
#
_cell.length_a   1.000
_cell.length_b   1.000
_cell.length_c   1.000
_cell.angle_alpha   90.00
_cell.angle_beta   90.00
_cell.angle_gamma   90.00
#
_symmetry.space_group_name_H-M   'P 1'
#
loop_
_entity.id
_entity.type
_entity.pdbx_description
1 polymer ?
#
loop_
_entity_poly.entity_id
_entity_poly.type
_entity_poly.pdbx_seq_one_letter_code
_entity_poly.pdbx_strand_id
1 'polypeptide(L)'
;MNIRDFVDDLDVANGATVRRNCPVCDGFKTFTVTNKNGMIVWNCYKAGCFVHGGTRTYLSVDDIRNTIRMREDNDPVWNKPDYIVQGCKHADLQRFLDRWSLQSMKPRPLYDVKEHRIVFPIFKGRTMVDGAGRSLTERLPKWKRYGESGLPYVYGSERVAVIVEDAISAAVVGSTCSCTGVALLGTSLQSAHKKPLAQYAKLIVALDPDALPKTLGIAQELRSIHSEVSVLR
;
A
#
# COMPACT_ATOMS: atom_id res chain seq x y z
N MET A 1 -5.25 4.11 -39.68
CA MET A 1 -5.03 5.13 -38.60
C MET A 1 -4.21 4.46 -37.51
N ASN A 2 -3.07 5.04 -37.13
CA ASN A 2 -2.27 4.51 -36.04
C ASN A 2 -3.00 4.84 -34.71
N ILE A 3 -3.17 3.84 -33.85
CA ILE A 3 -3.85 4.01 -32.54
C ILE A 3 -3.14 5.03 -31.67
N ARG A 4 -1.82 5.10 -31.78
CA ARG A 4 -1.01 6.06 -31.01
C ARG A 4 -1.32 7.49 -31.42
N ASP A 5 -1.39 7.77 -32.72
CA ASP A 5 -1.72 9.11 -33.23
C ASP A 5 -3.12 9.53 -32.76
N PHE A 6 -4.09 8.61 -32.78
CA PHE A 6 -5.44 8.85 -32.26
C PHE A 6 -5.45 9.16 -30.76
N VAL A 7 -4.60 8.49 -29.98
CA VAL A 7 -4.48 8.72 -28.52
C VAL A 7 -3.78 10.05 -28.23
N ASP A 8 -2.76 10.40 -29.01
CA ASP A 8 -2.04 11.68 -28.87
C ASP A 8 -2.96 12.86 -29.23
N ASP A 9 -3.83 12.72 -30.22
CA ASP A 9 -4.83 13.74 -30.60
C ASP A 9 -5.92 13.97 -29.54
N LEU A 10 -6.11 13.03 -28.60
CA LEU A 10 -7.09 13.19 -27.52
C LEU A 10 -6.64 14.15 -26.41
N ASP A 11 -5.39 14.51 -26.37
CA ASP A 11 -4.77 15.44 -25.40
C ASP A 11 -5.29 15.22 -23.94
N VAL A 12 -5.15 14.01 -23.46
CA VAL A 12 -5.69 13.62 -22.14
C VAL A 12 -4.83 14.21 -21.03
N ALA A 13 -5.38 15.18 -20.33
CA ALA A 13 -4.69 15.84 -19.20
C ALA A 13 -4.21 14.85 -18.13
N ASN A 14 -3.13 15.19 -17.42
CA ASN A 14 -2.61 14.36 -16.33
C ASN A 14 -3.67 14.14 -15.24
N GLY A 15 -3.88 12.88 -14.83
CA GLY A 15 -4.92 12.45 -13.89
C GLY A 15 -6.29 12.19 -14.52
N ALA A 16 -6.48 12.50 -15.81
CA ALA A 16 -7.77 12.33 -16.48
C ALA A 16 -7.93 10.96 -17.12
N THR A 17 -9.20 10.55 -17.24
CA THR A 17 -9.63 9.38 -17.99
C THR A 17 -10.73 9.78 -18.95
N VAL A 18 -10.58 9.45 -20.22
CA VAL A 18 -11.59 9.70 -21.26
C VAL A 18 -12.07 8.40 -21.90
N ARG A 19 -13.34 8.38 -22.27
CA ARG A 19 -13.94 7.27 -23.04
C ARG A 19 -14.36 7.76 -24.42
N ARG A 20 -14.05 6.96 -25.44
CA ARG A 20 -14.37 7.23 -26.86
C ARG A 20 -14.84 5.95 -27.55
N ASN A 21 -15.37 6.11 -28.76
CA ASN A 21 -15.57 4.99 -29.64
C ASN A 21 -14.22 4.40 -30.03
N CYS A 22 -14.13 3.09 -30.13
CA CYS A 22 -12.88 2.46 -30.50
C CYS A 22 -12.54 2.72 -31.97
N PRO A 23 -11.35 3.26 -32.27
CA PRO A 23 -10.98 3.58 -33.66
C PRO A 23 -10.75 2.36 -34.56
N VAL A 24 -10.75 1.14 -33.98
CA VAL A 24 -10.51 -0.11 -34.72
C VAL A 24 -11.77 -0.94 -34.89
N CYS A 25 -12.60 -1.02 -33.85
CA CYS A 25 -13.81 -1.87 -33.90
C CYS A 25 -15.13 -1.10 -33.82
N ASP A 26 -15.08 0.23 -33.86
CA ASP A 26 -16.23 1.16 -33.76
C ASP A 26 -17.13 0.92 -32.54
N GLY A 27 -16.63 0.20 -31.54
CA GLY A 27 -17.38 -0.07 -30.32
C GLY A 27 -17.75 1.25 -29.61
N PHE A 28 -19.04 1.49 -29.40
CA PHE A 28 -19.56 2.70 -28.80
C PHE A 28 -19.06 2.85 -27.36
N LYS A 29 -18.25 3.88 -27.09
CA LYS A 29 -17.65 4.20 -25.78
C LYS A 29 -16.94 3.02 -25.11
N THR A 30 -16.30 2.14 -25.90
CA THR A 30 -15.57 0.99 -25.38
C THR A 30 -14.08 1.23 -25.24
N PHE A 31 -13.56 2.30 -25.84
CA PHE A 31 -12.15 2.66 -25.78
C PHE A 31 -11.90 3.68 -24.68
N THR A 32 -11.09 3.29 -23.70
CA THR A 32 -10.72 4.14 -22.55
C THR A 32 -9.26 4.51 -22.65
N VAL A 33 -8.95 5.78 -22.45
CA VAL A 33 -7.58 6.31 -22.37
C VAL A 33 -7.43 7.00 -21.01
N THR A 34 -6.39 6.65 -20.28
CA THR A 34 -6.07 7.24 -18.97
C THR A 34 -4.64 7.77 -19.00
N ASN A 35 -4.45 9.02 -18.56
CA ASN A 35 -3.14 9.59 -18.29
C ASN A 35 -2.91 9.65 -16.79
N LYS A 36 -1.93 8.92 -16.29
CA LYS A 36 -1.56 8.94 -14.87
C LYS A 36 -0.06 9.17 -14.73
N ASN A 37 0.29 10.36 -14.24
CA ASN A 37 1.68 10.76 -14.02
C ASN A 37 2.56 10.62 -15.29
N GLY A 38 2.04 11.06 -16.44
CA GLY A 38 2.73 10.97 -17.72
C GLY A 38 2.76 9.57 -18.34
N MET A 39 2.11 8.58 -17.72
CA MET A 39 1.87 7.28 -18.32
C MET A 39 0.47 7.28 -18.93
N ILE A 40 0.38 7.32 -20.26
CA ILE A 40 -0.87 7.20 -20.99
C ILE A 40 -1.08 5.72 -21.32
N VAL A 41 -2.18 5.16 -20.84
CA VAL A 41 -2.60 3.78 -21.14
C VAL A 41 -3.96 3.76 -21.77
N TRP A 42 -4.18 2.85 -22.71
CA TRP A 42 -5.48 2.68 -23.37
C TRP A 42 -5.86 1.22 -23.49
N ASN A 43 -7.16 0.99 -23.49
CA ASN A 43 -7.74 -0.34 -23.67
C ASN A 43 -9.13 -0.26 -24.27
N CYS A 44 -9.46 -1.21 -25.17
CA CYS A 44 -10.82 -1.42 -25.66
C CYS A 44 -11.47 -2.57 -24.88
N TYR A 45 -12.65 -2.32 -24.30
CA TYR A 45 -13.40 -3.30 -23.51
C TYR A 45 -14.47 -4.05 -24.33
N LYS A 46 -14.51 -3.90 -25.66
CA LYS A 46 -15.41 -4.68 -26.52
C LYS A 46 -14.87 -6.10 -26.66
N ALA A 47 -15.71 -7.10 -26.41
CA ALA A 47 -15.34 -8.50 -26.59
C ALA A 47 -14.84 -8.74 -28.03
N GLY A 48 -13.70 -9.44 -28.15
CA GLY A 48 -13.05 -9.71 -29.43
C GLY A 48 -12.21 -8.55 -30.01
N CYS A 49 -12.11 -7.41 -29.32
CA CYS A 49 -11.18 -6.34 -29.67
C CYS A 49 -9.96 -6.37 -28.75
N PHE A 50 -8.79 -6.59 -29.33
CA PHE A 50 -7.53 -6.73 -28.58
C PHE A 50 -6.70 -5.43 -28.56
N VAL A 51 -7.34 -4.29 -28.79
CA VAL A 51 -6.66 -2.99 -28.82
C VAL A 51 -6.36 -2.54 -27.41
N HIS A 52 -5.08 -2.55 -27.06
CA HIS A 52 -4.55 -1.98 -25.81
C HIS A 52 -3.12 -1.48 -26.04
N GLY A 53 -2.63 -0.66 -25.13
CA GLY A 53 -1.26 -0.18 -25.19
C GLY A 53 -0.98 0.91 -24.17
N GLY A 54 0.22 1.46 -24.26
CA GLY A 54 0.64 2.56 -23.41
C GLY A 54 1.81 3.32 -24.03
N THR A 55 1.91 4.59 -23.67
CA THR A 55 3.02 5.48 -24.02
C THR A 55 3.36 6.40 -22.86
N ARG A 56 4.53 6.99 -22.88
CA ARG A 56 4.91 8.03 -21.91
C ARG A 56 4.85 9.39 -22.60
N THR A 57 4.31 10.37 -21.88
CA THR A 57 4.38 11.79 -22.25
C THR A 57 5.20 12.54 -21.22
N TYR A 58 5.73 13.69 -21.62
CA TYR A 58 6.45 14.56 -20.71
C TYR A 58 5.46 15.26 -19.78
N LEU A 59 5.78 15.27 -18.49
CA LEU A 59 5.08 16.09 -17.51
C LEU A 59 5.71 17.49 -17.52
N SER A 60 4.89 18.52 -17.53
CA SER A 60 5.36 19.88 -17.29
C SER A 60 5.87 20.02 -15.85
N VAL A 61 6.72 21.01 -15.60
CA VAL A 61 7.18 21.31 -14.23
C VAL A 61 5.99 21.61 -13.30
N ASP A 62 4.94 22.22 -13.84
CA ASP A 62 3.72 22.51 -13.07
C ASP A 62 2.89 21.27 -12.79
N ASP A 63 2.80 20.32 -13.72
CA ASP A 63 2.18 19.00 -13.45
C ASP A 63 2.91 18.26 -12.35
N ILE A 64 4.24 18.29 -12.37
CA ILE A 64 5.06 17.66 -11.32
C ILE A 64 4.81 18.37 -9.98
N ARG A 65 4.83 19.70 -9.93
CA ARG A 65 4.55 20.48 -8.72
C ARG A 65 3.15 20.23 -8.19
N ASN A 66 2.15 20.24 -9.06
CA ASN A 66 0.76 19.97 -8.70
C ASN A 66 0.58 18.53 -8.19
N THR A 67 1.23 17.55 -8.81
CA THR A 67 1.22 16.16 -8.35
C THR A 67 1.85 16.01 -6.96
N ILE A 68 2.94 16.75 -6.69
CA ILE A 68 3.59 16.77 -5.38
C ILE A 68 2.67 17.46 -4.36
N ARG A 69 2.12 18.65 -4.66
CA ARG A 69 1.16 19.34 -3.79
C ARG A 69 -0.07 18.48 -3.49
N MET A 70 -0.72 17.90 -4.50
CA MET A 70 -1.88 17.04 -4.28
C MET A 70 -1.56 15.81 -3.42
N ARG A 71 -0.33 15.31 -3.44
CA ARG A 71 0.12 14.21 -2.55
C ARG A 71 0.41 14.69 -1.14
N GLU A 72 0.79 15.94 -0.94
CA GLU A 72 1.06 16.52 0.38
C GLU A 72 -0.23 17.02 1.05
N ASP A 73 -1.17 17.58 0.28
CA ASP A 73 -2.44 18.14 0.77
C ASP A 73 -3.56 17.09 0.95
N ASN A 74 -3.51 16.00 0.20
CA ASN A 74 -4.44 14.89 0.36
C ASN A 74 -3.83 13.82 1.29
N ASP A 75 -3.83 14.09 2.59
CA ASP A 75 -3.77 13.01 3.56
C ASP A 75 -5.01 12.14 3.35
N PRO A 76 -4.86 10.85 3.01
CA PRO A 76 -6.00 9.98 2.82
C PRO A 76 -6.78 9.94 4.14
N VAL A 77 -7.92 10.61 4.19
CA VAL A 77 -8.84 10.50 5.32
C VAL A 77 -9.47 9.12 5.23
N TRP A 78 -9.09 8.25 6.12
CA TRP A 78 -9.75 6.97 6.22
C TRP A 78 -11.13 7.13 6.86
N ASN A 79 -12.16 7.03 6.06
CA ASN A 79 -13.53 6.90 6.54
C ASN A 79 -13.70 5.50 7.15
N LYS A 80 -13.27 5.36 8.41
CA LYS A 80 -13.35 4.10 9.14
C LYS A 80 -14.80 3.61 9.17
N PRO A 81 -15.12 2.41 8.65
CA PRO A 81 -16.46 1.85 8.69
C PRO A 81 -16.97 1.70 10.14
N ASP A 82 -18.27 1.94 10.38
CA ASP A 82 -18.87 1.87 11.71
C ASP A 82 -18.78 0.48 12.34
N TYR A 83 -18.74 -0.58 11.52
CA TYR A 83 -18.57 -1.95 11.99
C TYR A 83 -17.13 -2.28 12.44
N ILE A 84 -16.18 -1.36 12.29
CA ILE A 84 -14.86 -1.46 12.90
C ILE A 84 -14.88 -0.69 14.22
N VAL A 85 -14.89 -1.44 15.31
CA VAL A 85 -15.08 -0.91 16.67
C VAL A 85 -13.82 -1.02 17.51
N GLN A 86 -13.80 -0.37 18.67
CA GLN A 86 -12.77 -0.57 19.69
C GLN A 86 -12.80 -2.02 20.18
N GLY A 87 -11.69 -2.74 20.00
CA GLY A 87 -11.63 -4.19 20.16
C GLY A 87 -11.64 -4.74 21.59
N CYS A 88 -11.77 -3.90 22.62
CA CYS A 88 -11.43 -4.23 24.00
C CYS A 88 -12.29 -5.32 24.68
N LYS A 89 -13.43 -5.74 24.11
CA LYS A 89 -14.37 -6.67 24.75
C LYS A 89 -14.64 -7.97 23.97
N HIS A 90 -13.98 -8.19 22.84
CA HIS A 90 -14.20 -9.38 22.03
C HIS A 90 -13.26 -10.51 22.47
N ALA A 91 -13.82 -11.65 22.89
CA ALA A 91 -13.05 -12.79 23.39
C ALA A 91 -12.05 -13.34 22.35
N ASP A 92 -12.43 -13.37 21.06
CA ASP A 92 -11.56 -13.85 19.99
C ASP A 92 -10.34 -12.94 19.80
N LEU A 93 -10.56 -11.61 19.88
CA LEU A 93 -9.48 -10.65 19.84
C LEU A 93 -8.56 -10.81 21.05
N GLN A 94 -9.11 -10.99 22.24
CA GLN A 94 -8.30 -11.18 23.44
C GLN A 94 -7.45 -12.45 23.33
N ARG A 95 -8.04 -13.58 22.94
CA ARG A 95 -7.30 -14.85 22.70
C ARG A 95 -6.19 -14.69 21.66
N PHE A 96 -6.45 -13.89 20.62
CA PHE A 96 -5.44 -13.61 19.62
C PHE A 96 -4.27 -12.78 20.19
N LEU A 97 -4.57 -11.73 20.95
CA LEU A 97 -3.53 -10.90 21.58
C LEU A 97 -2.72 -11.71 22.61
N ASP A 98 -3.38 -12.58 23.37
CA ASP A 98 -2.71 -13.47 24.34
C ASP A 98 -1.74 -14.44 23.65
N ARG A 99 -2.18 -15.04 22.53
CA ARG A 99 -1.35 -15.95 21.73
C ARG A 99 -0.05 -15.33 21.25
N TRP A 100 -0.06 -14.01 20.94
CA TRP A 100 1.08 -13.29 20.40
C TRP A 100 1.78 -12.39 21.43
N SER A 101 1.38 -12.46 22.72
CA SER A 101 1.88 -11.61 23.80
C SER A 101 1.74 -10.11 23.52
N LEU A 102 0.63 -9.71 22.89
CA LEU A 102 0.33 -8.35 22.46
C LEU A 102 -0.71 -7.62 23.33
N GLN A 103 -0.98 -8.12 24.56
CA GLN A 103 -2.02 -7.57 25.44
C GLN A 103 -1.78 -6.12 25.83
N SER A 104 -0.51 -5.76 25.96
CA SER A 104 -0.08 -4.41 26.38
C SER A 104 0.10 -3.41 25.25
N MET A 105 -0.09 -3.83 23.98
CA MET A 105 0.16 -2.96 22.83
C MET A 105 -0.72 -1.70 22.82
N LYS A 106 -0.10 -0.57 22.44
CA LYS A 106 -0.78 0.74 22.29
C LYS A 106 -0.34 1.40 20.99
N PRO A 107 -1.27 1.90 20.15
CA PRO A 107 -2.73 1.80 20.32
C PRO A 107 -3.21 0.34 20.23
N ARG A 108 -4.30 0.04 20.95
CA ARG A 108 -4.94 -1.27 20.82
C ARG A 108 -5.49 -1.48 19.41
N PRO A 109 -5.44 -2.70 18.88
CA PRO A 109 -6.09 -3.03 17.61
C PRO A 109 -7.61 -2.82 17.70
N LEU A 110 -8.19 -2.52 16.55
CA LEU A 110 -9.63 -2.46 16.37
C LEU A 110 -10.18 -3.85 16.02
N TYR A 111 -11.49 -3.97 16.02
CA TYR A 111 -12.17 -5.22 15.67
C TYR A 111 -13.25 -4.97 14.62
N ASP A 112 -13.20 -5.73 13.54
CA ASP A 112 -14.25 -5.78 12.51
C ASP A 112 -15.28 -6.83 12.94
N VAL A 113 -16.45 -6.36 13.42
CA VAL A 113 -17.54 -7.24 13.88
C VAL A 113 -18.24 -7.95 12.73
N LYS A 114 -18.15 -7.44 11.50
CA LYS A 114 -18.81 -8.00 10.32
C LYS A 114 -18.02 -9.17 9.72
N GLU A 115 -16.69 -9.07 9.70
CA GLU A 115 -15.83 -10.08 9.08
C GLU A 115 -14.98 -10.85 10.09
N HIS A 116 -15.14 -10.59 11.39
CA HIS A 116 -14.35 -11.22 12.47
C HIS A 116 -12.85 -11.07 12.25
N ARG A 117 -12.38 -9.81 12.14
CA ARG A 117 -10.96 -9.50 11.93
C ARG A 117 -10.41 -8.64 13.05
N ILE A 118 -9.19 -8.93 13.47
CA ILE A 118 -8.39 -7.94 14.18
C ILE A 118 -7.89 -6.90 13.15
N VAL A 119 -7.99 -5.61 13.47
CA VAL A 119 -7.59 -4.53 12.57
C VAL A 119 -6.49 -3.71 13.23
N PHE A 120 -5.32 -3.71 12.61
CA PHE A 120 -4.17 -2.92 13.01
C PHE A 120 -4.28 -1.53 12.37
N PRO A 121 -4.47 -0.45 13.15
CA PRO A 121 -4.62 0.90 12.61
C PRO A 121 -3.28 1.41 12.06
N ILE A 122 -3.33 2.05 10.91
CA ILE A 122 -2.17 2.64 10.26
C ILE A 122 -2.26 4.16 10.38
N PHE A 123 -1.18 4.78 10.84
CA PHE A 123 -1.13 6.20 11.12
C PHE A 123 -0.17 6.93 10.18
N LYS A 124 -0.53 8.19 9.87
CA LYS A 124 0.37 9.22 9.36
C LYS A 124 0.45 10.33 10.41
N GLY A 125 1.56 10.42 11.09
CA GLY A 125 1.65 11.24 12.30
C GLY A 125 0.65 10.77 13.38
N ARG A 126 -0.30 11.63 13.73
CA ARG A 126 -1.35 11.31 14.73
C ARG A 126 -2.68 10.91 14.09
N THR A 127 -2.81 11.01 12.78
CA THR A 127 -4.06 10.72 12.06
C THR A 127 -4.08 9.27 11.61
N MET A 128 -5.16 8.58 11.93
CA MET A 128 -5.42 7.23 11.43
C MET A 128 -5.89 7.31 9.97
N VAL A 129 -5.10 6.77 9.06
CA VAL A 129 -5.32 6.91 7.60
C VAL A 129 -5.67 5.59 6.91
N ASP A 130 -5.61 4.47 7.64
CA ASP A 130 -5.86 3.14 7.06
C ASP A 130 -5.96 2.07 8.16
N GLY A 131 -6.24 0.84 7.76
CA GLY A 131 -6.21 -0.33 8.62
C GLY A 131 -5.86 -1.61 7.88
N ALA A 132 -5.09 -2.48 8.52
CA ALA A 132 -4.78 -3.82 8.04
C ALA A 132 -5.49 -4.88 8.88
N GLY A 133 -6.44 -5.60 8.29
CA GLY A 133 -7.27 -6.60 8.98
C GLY A 133 -6.79 -8.02 8.78
N ARG A 134 -6.55 -8.75 9.86
CA ARG A 134 -6.27 -10.18 9.86
C ARG A 134 -7.53 -10.96 10.23
N SER A 135 -7.93 -11.93 9.42
CA SER A 135 -9.02 -12.83 9.77
C SER A 135 -8.68 -13.63 11.04
N LEU A 136 -9.63 -13.70 11.98
CA LEU A 136 -9.56 -14.56 13.16
C LEU A 136 -10.20 -15.95 12.92
N THR A 137 -10.73 -16.14 11.70
CA THR A 137 -11.31 -17.39 11.22
C THR A 137 -10.58 -17.85 9.96
N GLU A 138 -11.04 -18.93 9.33
CA GLU A 138 -10.51 -19.41 8.04
C GLU A 138 -10.97 -18.58 6.83
N ARG A 139 -11.68 -17.48 7.06
CA ARG A 139 -12.22 -16.61 5.98
C ARG A 139 -11.09 -16.00 5.15
N LEU A 140 -11.19 -16.12 3.84
CA LEU A 140 -10.32 -15.46 2.87
C LEU A 140 -10.86 -14.08 2.48
N PRO A 141 -9.99 -13.15 2.07
CA PRO A 141 -8.54 -13.23 2.16
C PRO A 141 -8.06 -13.21 3.61
N LYS A 142 -6.96 -13.89 3.91
CA LYS A 142 -6.32 -13.92 5.24
C LYS A 142 -6.03 -12.51 5.76
N TRP A 143 -5.53 -11.63 4.90
CA TRP A 143 -5.30 -10.21 5.16
C TRP A 143 -6.18 -9.34 4.25
N LYS A 144 -6.69 -8.24 4.79
CA LYS A 144 -7.52 -7.26 4.08
C LYS A 144 -7.05 -5.85 4.42
N ARG A 145 -6.90 -5.02 3.41
CA ARG A 145 -6.69 -3.58 3.58
C ARG A 145 -8.03 -2.85 3.56
N TYR A 146 -8.20 -1.86 4.44
CA TYR A 146 -9.47 -1.12 4.57
C TYR A 146 -9.42 0.27 3.93
N GLY A 147 -8.23 0.82 3.76
CA GLY A 147 -8.00 2.11 3.08
C GLY A 147 -6.97 1.96 1.97
N GLU A 148 -6.59 3.10 1.38
CA GLU A 148 -5.73 3.19 0.19
C GLU A 148 -4.43 3.97 0.44
N SER A 149 -4.03 4.16 1.70
CA SER A 149 -2.86 4.99 2.04
C SER A 149 -1.56 4.48 1.42
N GLY A 150 -1.46 3.19 1.14
CA GLY A 150 -0.22 2.53 0.71
C GLY A 150 0.89 2.52 1.79
N LEU A 151 0.66 3.13 2.97
CA LEU A 151 1.66 3.23 4.02
C LEU A 151 1.91 1.88 4.70
N PRO A 152 3.12 1.64 5.23
CA PRO A 152 3.40 0.47 6.03
C PRO A 152 2.68 0.56 7.38
N TYR A 153 2.45 -0.58 8.03
CA TYR A 153 2.11 -0.59 9.44
C TYR A 153 3.39 -0.49 10.27
N VAL A 154 3.39 0.39 11.25
CA VAL A 154 4.55 0.67 12.12
C VAL A 154 4.16 0.47 13.57
N TYR A 155 4.99 -0.26 14.33
CA TYR A 155 4.83 -0.42 15.76
C TYR A 155 6.18 -0.31 16.50
N GLY A 156 6.23 0.55 17.51
CA GLY A 156 7.45 0.94 18.21
C GLY A 156 7.90 2.34 17.84
N SER A 157 8.94 2.83 18.53
CA SER A 157 9.47 4.19 18.36
C SER A 157 11.01 4.22 18.34
N GLU A 158 11.64 3.07 18.19
CA GLU A 158 13.09 2.94 18.17
C GLU A 158 13.71 3.39 16.85
N ARG A 159 14.98 3.73 16.87
CA ARG A 159 15.71 4.22 15.69
C ARG A 159 16.15 3.12 14.73
N VAL A 160 16.09 1.86 15.15
CA VAL A 160 16.35 0.70 14.31
C VAL A 160 15.03 0.10 13.88
N ALA A 161 14.79 -0.03 12.58
CA ALA A 161 13.58 -0.65 12.05
C ALA A 161 13.85 -2.06 11.55
N VAL A 162 12.98 -2.99 11.93
CA VAL A 162 12.91 -4.35 11.37
C VAL A 162 11.73 -4.43 10.41
N ILE A 163 12.02 -4.68 9.15
CA ILE A 163 11.05 -4.73 8.05
C ILE A 163 10.58 -6.17 7.90
N VAL A 164 9.28 -6.38 8.03
CA VAL A 164 8.60 -7.69 7.99
C VAL A 164 7.42 -7.65 7.01
N GLU A 165 6.80 -8.81 6.74
CA GLU A 165 5.69 -8.87 5.79
C GLU A 165 4.37 -8.37 6.37
N ASP A 166 4.02 -8.75 7.60
CA ASP A 166 2.70 -8.53 8.18
C ASP A 166 2.69 -7.77 9.50
N ALA A 167 1.51 -7.22 9.86
CA ALA A 167 1.36 -6.37 11.02
C ALA A 167 1.54 -7.11 12.36
N ILE A 168 1.33 -8.43 12.42
CA ILE A 168 1.54 -9.21 13.65
C ILE A 168 3.03 -9.28 13.94
N SER A 169 3.82 -9.66 12.95
CA SER A 169 5.28 -9.73 13.04
C SER A 169 5.86 -8.38 13.44
N ALA A 170 5.37 -7.28 12.83
CA ALA A 170 5.81 -5.93 13.21
C ALA A 170 5.42 -5.57 14.66
N ALA A 171 4.21 -5.92 15.10
CA ALA A 171 3.77 -5.66 16.47
C ALA A 171 4.58 -6.47 17.48
N VAL A 172 4.90 -7.75 17.19
CA VAL A 172 5.75 -8.58 18.05
C VAL A 172 7.15 -8.00 18.14
N VAL A 173 7.78 -7.67 17.01
CA VAL A 173 9.12 -7.03 17.00
C VAL A 173 9.14 -5.77 17.85
N GLY A 174 8.20 -4.85 17.64
CA GLY A 174 8.15 -3.60 18.39
C GLY A 174 7.73 -3.74 19.84
N SER A 175 7.15 -4.89 20.24
CA SER A 175 6.80 -5.18 21.63
C SER A 175 7.92 -5.89 22.42
N THR A 176 8.74 -6.69 21.74
CA THR A 176 9.69 -7.60 22.39
C THR A 176 11.16 -7.21 22.18
N CYS A 177 11.45 -6.49 21.10
CA CYS A 177 12.80 -6.06 20.77
C CYS A 177 12.96 -4.55 20.98
N SER A 178 14.17 -4.09 21.24
CA SER A 178 14.51 -2.64 21.21
C SER A 178 14.61 -2.15 19.75
N CYS A 179 13.56 -2.40 18.98
CA CYS A 179 13.45 -2.06 17.57
C CYS A 179 12.02 -1.62 17.23
N THR A 180 11.87 -0.90 16.13
CA THR A 180 10.57 -0.61 15.54
C THR A 180 10.23 -1.67 14.51
N GLY A 181 9.08 -2.33 14.65
CA GLY A 181 8.56 -3.23 13.62
C GLY A 181 7.86 -2.46 12.51
N VAL A 182 8.20 -2.75 11.26
CA VAL A 182 7.62 -2.12 10.06
C VAL A 182 7.13 -3.19 9.10
N ALA A 183 5.81 -3.32 8.96
CA ALA A 183 5.21 -4.27 8.03
C ALA A 183 4.93 -3.63 6.67
N LEU A 184 5.41 -4.24 5.60
CA LEU A 184 5.12 -3.82 4.23
C LEU A 184 3.67 -4.14 3.83
N LEU A 185 3.01 -5.03 4.54
CA LEU A 185 1.65 -5.53 4.26
C LEU A 185 1.54 -6.18 2.87
N GLY A 186 2.58 -6.89 2.50
CA GLY A 186 2.79 -7.57 1.25
C GLY A 186 4.28 -7.92 1.07
N THR A 187 4.62 -8.45 -0.10
CA THR A 187 5.98 -8.95 -0.40
C THR A 187 6.77 -8.01 -1.30
N SER A 188 6.37 -6.75 -1.44
CA SER A 188 7.04 -5.77 -2.30
C SER A 188 7.20 -4.42 -1.61
N LEU A 189 8.32 -3.75 -1.86
CA LEU A 189 8.55 -2.39 -1.42
C LEU A 189 7.79 -1.42 -2.34
N GLN A 190 6.86 -0.66 -1.77
CA GLN A 190 6.12 0.37 -2.49
C GLN A 190 6.80 1.74 -2.35
N SER A 191 6.53 2.66 -3.27
CA SER A 191 7.06 4.04 -3.19
C SER A 191 6.65 4.75 -1.90
N ALA A 192 5.43 4.51 -1.40
CA ALA A 192 4.92 5.06 -0.15
C ALA A 192 5.68 4.57 1.10
N HIS A 193 6.39 3.44 1.02
CA HIS A 193 7.20 2.93 2.13
C HIS A 193 8.54 3.66 2.27
N LYS A 194 9.10 4.20 1.18
CA LYS A 194 10.48 4.73 1.16
C LYS A 194 10.67 5.92 2.08
N LYS A 195 9.75 6.90 2.05
CA LYS A 195 9.82 8.09 2.91
C LYS A 195 9.75 7.76 4.41
N PRO A 196 8.79 6.93 4.89
CA PRO A 196 8.80 6.47 6.28
C PRO A 196 10.06 5.68 6.67
N LEU A 197 10.62 4.87 5.78
CA LEU A 197 11.80 4.07 6.09
C LEU A 197 13.08 4.89 6.15
N ALA A 198 13.20 5.96 5.38
CA ALA A 198 14.40 6.80 5.34
C ALA A 198 14.72 7.53 6.66
N GLN A 199 13.76 7.60 7.60
CA GLN A 199 13.95 8.30 8.89
C GLN A 199 14.69 7.45 9.95
N TYR A 200 14.80 6.15 9.76
CA TYR A 200 15.45 5.27 10.72
C TYR A 200 16.98 5.35 10.61
N ALA A 201 17.69 5.08 11.70
CA ALA A 201 19.15 5.04 11.68
C ALA A 201 19.69 3.76 11.02
N LYS A 202 18.94 2.65 11.13
CA LYS A 202 19.29 1.35 10.54
C LYS A 202 18.04 0.60 10.13
N LEU A 203 18.12 -0.09 9.01
CA LEU A 203 17.08 -0.97 8.50
C LEU A 203 17.55 -2.43 8.52
N ILE A 204 16.71 -3.33 9.02
CA ILE A 204 16.94 -4.76 9.02
C ILE A 204 15.79 -5.40 8.25
N VAL A 205 16.07 -6.05 7.13
CA VAL A 205 15.04 -6.76 6.35
C VAL A 205 14.94 -8.19 6.84
N ALA A 206 13.76 -8.58 7.34
CA ALA A 206 13.50 -9.88 7.98
C ALA A 206 12.13 -10.42 7.51
N LEU A 207 12.02 -10.73 6.21
CA LEU A 207 10.84 -11.39 5.67
C LEU A 207 10.86 -12.89 6.01
N ASP A 208 9.74 -13.57 5.73
CA ASP A 208 9.63 -15.01 5.98
C ASP A 208 10.74 -15.79 5.26
N PRO A 209 11.24 -16.90 5.82
CA PRO A 209 12.39 -17.64 5.28
C PRO A 209 12.22 -18.14 3.84
N ASP A 210 11.00 -18.43 3.42
CA ASP A 210 10.65 -18.83 2.05
C ASP A 210 10.71 -17.66 1.04
N ALA A 211 10.78 -16.42 1.52
CA ALA A 211 10.88 -15.19 0.72
C ALA A 211 12.31 -14.65 0.56
N LEU A 212 13.36 -15.46 0.80
CA LEU A 212 14.74 -14.99 0.78
C LEU A 212 15.16 -14.22 -0.50
N PRO A 213 14.79 -14.63 -1.73
CA PRO A 213 15.09 -13.83 -2.93
C PRO A 213 14.46 -12.45 -2.90
N LYS A 214 13.23 -12.32 -2.39
CA LYS A 214 12.53 -11.04 -2.22
C LYS A 214 13.19 -10.19 -1.15
N THR A 215 13.60 -10.81 -0.03
CA THR A 215 14.34 -10.15 1.06
C THR A 215 15.61 -9.48 0.53
N LEU A 216 16.39 -10.21 -0.28
CA LEU A 216 17.60 -9.66 -0.89
C LEU A 216 17.31 -8.53 -1.88
N GLY A 217 16.26 -8.67 -2.70
CA GLY A 217 15.83 -7.63 -3.64
C GLY A 217 15.40 -6.35 -2.92
N ILE A 218 14.59 -6.46 -1.87
CA ILE A 218 14.17 -5.32 -1.04
C ILE A 218 15.39 -4.67 -0.35
N ALA A 219 16.30 -5.47 0.20
CA ALA A 219 17.49 -4.92 0.82
C ALA A 219 18.38 -4.17 -0.18
N GLN A 220 18.51 -4.67 -1.40
CA GLN A 220 19.24 -3.99 -2.48
C GLN A 220 18.56 -2.68 -2.88
N GLU A 221 17.23 -2.67 -3.02
CA GLU A 221 16.47 -1.46 -3.32
C GLU A 221 16.60 -0.42 -2.19
N LEU A 222 16.54 -0.85 -0.94
CA LEU A 222 16.70 0.04 0.22
C LEU A 222 18.11 0.63 0.31
N ARG A 223 19.16 -0.09 -0.06
CA ARG A 223 20.53 0.42 -0.10
C ARG A 223 20.72 1.57 -1.08
N SER A 224 19.85 1.74 -2.07
CA SER A 224 19.89 2.90 -2.96
C SER A 224 19.41 4.20 -2.31
N ILE A 225 18.71 4.10 -1.18
CA ILE A 225 18.13 5.26 -0.45
C ILE A 225 18.56 5.35 1.02
N HIS A 226 19.27 4.34 1.53
CA HIS A 226 19.67 4.25 2.93
C HIS A 226 21.02 3.53 3.08
N SER A 227 21.95 4.10 3.86
CA SER A 227 23.32 3.57 4.02
C SER A 227 23.41 2.31 4.87
N GLU A 228 22.56 2.21 5.91
CA GLU A 228 22.63 1.15 6.93
C GLU A 228 21.50 0.12 6.73
N VAL A 229 21.70 -0.83 5.82
CA VAL A 229 20.72 -1.90 5.52
C VAL A 229 21.34 -3.28 5.72
N SER A 230 20.77 -4.04 6.64
CA SER A 230 21.14 -5.44 6.93
C SER A 230 20.01 -6.40 6.57
N VAL A 231 20.35 -7.69 6.43
CA VAL A 231 19.38 -8.78 6.23
C VAL A 231 19.50 -9.74 7.40
N LEU A 232 18.35 -10.09 8.00
CA LEU A 232 18.27 -11.20 8.95
C LEU A 232 17.97 -12.48 8.16
N ARG A 233 18.72 -13.54 8.44
CA ARG A 233 18.56 -14.88 7.85
C ARG A 233 18.10 -15.86 8.90
#